data_b09d19006b8f287cbc3c05ec66355aae
#
_entry.id   b09d19006b8f287cbc3c05ec66355aae
#
_cell.length_a   1.000
_cell.length_b   1.000
_cell.length_c   1.000
_cell.angle_alpha   90.00
_cell.angle_beta   90.00
_cell.angle_gamma   90.00
#
_symmetry.space_group_name_H-M   'P 1'
#
loop_
_entity.id
_entity.type
_entity.pdbx_description
1 polymer ?
#
loop_
_entity_poly.entity_id
_entity_poly.type
_entity_poly.pdbx_seq_one_letter_code
_entity_poly.pdbx_strand_id
1 'polypeptide(L)'
;MVPATRISSQRLYNASLRNVPTLVSRDLDGDGIVEIPTQPDEAGLLNLSQSRRMDFIVWMDYTSSQPEKSFGLLDEETNCYIELPAEWEGNLKLTDSEEFDGAVELRTVDVDELVLTVRLARTSANSTGWTRLGVVASRQLQARMGPDVLLTDTNYRLSKALYLLN
;
A
#
# COMPACT_ATOMS: atom_id res chain seq x y z
N MET A 1 -10.16 -1.60 30.36
CA MET A 1 -10.29 -1.64 29.54
C MET A 1 -10.17 -2.37 28.72
N VAL A 2 -10.13 -2.33 28.09
CA VAL A 2 -10.38 -2.61 27.31
C VAL A 2 -10.35 -3.32 26.61
N PRO A 3 -10.80 -3.37 26.75
CA PRO A 3 -10.82 -4.42 25.91
C PRO A 3 -11.16 -4.23 24.53
N ALA A 4 -10.84 -3.10 24.01
CA ALA A 4 -10.53 -3.01 22.61
C ALA A 4 -9.57 -4.13 22.23
N THR A 5 -8.62 -4.45 23.10
CA THR A 5 -7.73 -5.59 22.92
C THR A 5 -8.48 -6.91 22.90
N ARG A 6 -9.48 -7.06 23.75
CA ARG A 6 -10.25 -8.30 23.81
C ARG A 6 -11.19 -8.46 22.62
N ILE A 7 -11.84 -7.39 22.20
CA ILE A 7 -12.65 -7.40 20.99
C ILE A 7 -11.75 -7.67 19.79
N SER A 8 -10.58 -7.09 19.80
CA SER A 8 -9.64 -7.15 18.70
C SER A 8 -8.87 -8.47 18.63
N SER A 9 -8.80 -9.28 19.70
CA SER A 9 -7.92 -10.45 19.65
C SER A 9 -8.38 -11.50 18.66
N GLN A 10 -9.67 -11.81 18.57
CA GLN A 10 -10.14 -12.73 17.54
C GLN A 10 -10.07 -12.07 16.16
N ARG A 11 -10.43 -10.80 16.07
CA ARG A 11 -10.33 -10.02 14.85
C ARG A 11 -8.89 -9.88 14.40
N LEU A 12 -7.99 -9.62 15.32
CA LEU A 12 -6.56 -9.54 15.06
C LEU A 12 -6.02 -10.87 14.56
N TYR A 13 -6.39 -11.98 15.20
CA TYR A 13 -5.99 -13.30 14.76
C TYR A 13 -6.47 -13.57 13.34
N ASN A 14 -7.76 -13.31 13.06
CA ASN A 14 -8.32 -13.51 11.73
C ASN A 14 -7.68 -12.60 10.69
N ALA A 15 -7.44 -11.34 11.03
CA ALA A 15 -6.83 -10.37 10.12
C ALA A 15 -5.38 -10.72 9.80
N SER A 16 -4.65 -11.30 10.76
CA SER A 16 -3.26 -11.70 10.53
C SER A 16 -3.11 -13.02 9.79
N LEU A 17 -4.20 -13.80 9.67
CA LEU A 17 -4.24 -15.00 8.84
C LEU A 17 -4.43 -14.60 7.38
N ARG A 18 -3.40 -14.10 6.79
CA ARG A 18 -3.47 -13.64 5.40
C ARG A 18 -2.67 -14.54 4.49
N ASN A 19 -2.91 -14.38 3.20
CA ASN A 19 -2.29 -15.22 2.17
C ASN A 19 -0.86 -14.80 1.83
N VAL A 20 -0.23 -14.02 2.71
CA VAL A 20 1.14 -13.54 2.51
C VAL A 20 2.01 -14.06 3.67
N PRO A 21 2.60 -15.26 3.52
CA PRO A 21 3.33 -15.89 4.63
C PRO A 21 4.61 -15.15 5.04
N THR A 22 5.15 -14.31 4.16
CA THR A 22 6.37 -13.53 4.44
C THR A 22 6.08 -12.20 5.13
N LEU A 23 4.82 -11.81 5.25
CA LEU A 23 4.45 -10.55 5.86
C LEU A 23 4.36 -10.73 7.38
N VAL A 24 5.28 -10.13 8.10
CA VAL A 24 5.40 -10.26 9.54
C VAL A 24 5.27 -8.91 10.23
N SER A 25 4.89 -8.94 11.50
CA SER A 25 4.85 -7.73 12.33
C SER A 25 6.25 -7.16 12.49
N ARG A 26 6.35 -5.84 12.46
CA ARG A 26 7.62 -5.11 12.59
C ARG A 26 7.38 -3.67 13.04
N ASP A 27 8.42 -3.05 13.52
CA ASP A 27 8.44 -1.60 13.75
C ASP A 27 8.62 -0.92 12.40
N LEU A 28 7.50 -0.55 11.77
CA LEU A 28 7.51 -0.03 10.40
C LEU A 28 8.09 1.39 10.33
N ASP A 29 7.74 2.22 11.30
CA ASP A 29 8.08 3.65 11.28
C ASP A 29 9.28 4.01 12.16
N GLY A 30 9.86 3.04 12.87
CA GLY A 30 11.05 3.24 13.68
C GLY A 30 10.80 3.88 15.04
N ASP A 31 9.56 3.87 15.54
CA ASP A 31 9.21 4.47 16.82
C ASP A 31 9.48 3.54 18.04
N GLY A 32 9.95 2.34 17.80
CA GLY A 32 10.21 1.34 18.84
C GLY A 32 9.02 0.45 19.17
N ILE A 33 7.88 0.66 18.53
CA ILE A 33 6.66 -0.13 18.72
C ILE A 33 6.44 -0.97 17.47
N VAL A 34 6.09 -2.24 17.66
CA VAL A 34 5.85 -3.16 16.55
C VAL A 34 4.43 -2.99 16.04
N GLU A 35 4.28 -2.67 14.77
CA GLU A 35 2.99 -2.64 14.09
C GLU A 35 2.67 -4.02 13.52
N ILE A 36 1.37 -4.30 13.45
CA ILE A 36 0.83 -5.56 12.96
C ILE A 36 0.15 -5.30 11.62
N PRO A 37 0.61 -5.98 10.56
CA PRO A 37 -0.04 -5.83 9.25
C PRO A 37 -1.35 -6.59 9.21
N THR A 38 -2.41 -5.90 8.78
CA THR A 38 -3.75 -6.47 8.68
C THR A 38 -4.34 -6.12 7.32
N GLN A 39 -5.39 -6.86 6.94
CA GLN A 39 -6.16 -6.48 5.77
C GLN A 39 -7.19 -5.43 6.19
N PRO A 40 -7.47 -4.43 5.35
CA PRO A 40 -8.57 -3.49 5.60
C PRO A 40 -9.90 -4.23 5.72
N ASP A 41 -10.82 -3.67 6.50
CA ASP A 41 -12.17 -4.23 6.64
C ASP A 41 -12.89 -4.27 5.28
N GLU A 42 -12.69 -3.24 4.49
CA GLU A 42 -13.17 -3.18 3.11
C GLU A 42 -11.95 -3.18 2.18
N ALA A 43 -11.59 -4.35 1.72
CA ALA A 43 -10.50 -4.47 0.76
C ALA A 43 -10.94 -3.87 -0.58
N GLY A 44 -10.04 -3.17 -1.23
CA GLY A 44 -10.28 -2.71 -2.60
C GLY A 44 -10.46 -3.89 -3.55
N LEU A 45 -11.23 -3.67 -4.60
CA LEU A 45 -11.43 -4.69 -5.61
C LEU A 45 -10.12 -4.93 -6.35
N LEU A 46 -9.75 -6.19 -6.51
CA LEU A 46 -8.55 -6.58 -7.24
C LEU A 46 -8.97 -7.08 -8.63
N ASN A 47 -8.41 -6.47 -9.65
CA ASN A 47 -8.62 -6.86 -11.05
C ASN A 47 -7.28 -6.88 -11.77
N LEU A 48 -6.35 -7.66 -11.22
CA LEU A 48 -5.01 -7.81 -11.75
C LEU A 48 -4.88 -9.14 -12.48
N SER A 49 -3.93 -9.22 -13.40
CA SER A 49 -3.55 -10.49 -14.00
C SER A 49 -3.04 -11.44 -12.90
N GLN A 50 -3.16 -12.75 -13.14
CA GLN A 50 -2.78 -13.74 -12.14
C GLN A 50 -1.29 -13.74 -11.81
N SER A 51 -0.48 -13.12 -12.67
CA SER A 51 0.96 -12.99 -12.42
C SER A 51 1.31 -11.89 -11.42
N ARG A 52 0.36 -11.02 -11.08
CA ARG A 52 0.61 -9.92 -10.15
C ARG A 52 0.04 -10.28 -8.78
N ARG A 53 0.82 -10.00 -7.75
CA ARG A 53 0.44 -10.25 -6.35
C ARG A 53 0.60 -8.98 -5.55
N MET A 54 -0.49 -8.22 -5.48
CA MET A 54 -0.54 -6.99 -4.70
C MET A 54 -1.78 -6.98 -3.83
N ASP A 55 -1.64 -6.46 -2.62
CA ASP A 55 -2.74 -6.37 -1.65
C ASP A 55 -2.72 -5.02 -0.95
N PHE A 56 -3.91 -4.56 -0.55
CA PHE A 56 -4.00 -3.46 0.38
C PHE A 56 -3.74 -3.95 1.79
N ILE A 57 -2.93 -3.22 2.55
CA ILE A 57 -2.52 -3.57 3.90
C ILE A 57 -2.68 -2.34 4.81
N VAL A 58 -3.14 -2.57 6.02
CA VAL A 58 -3.15 -1.57 7.08
C VAL A 58 -2.21 -2.04 8.20
N TRP A 59 -1.32 -1.17 8.63
CA TRP A 59 -0.43 -1.44 9.76
C TRP A 59 -1.03 -0.85 11.02
N MET A 60 -1.15 -1.68 12.07
CA MET A 60 -1.88 -1.35 13.28
C MET A 60 -0.97 -1.38 14.50
N ASP A 61 -1.11 -0.37 15.36
CA ASP A 61 -0.57 -0.36 16.70
C ASP A 61 -1.75 -0.35 17.68
N TYR A 62 -2.07 -1.51 18.24
CA TYR A 62 -3.22 -1.65 19.12
C TYR A 62 -2.98 -1.06 20.52
N THR A 63 -1.77 -0.57 20.81
CA THR A 63 -1.46 0.12 22.06
C THR A 63 -1.77 1.62 21.97
N SER A 64 -1.99 2.14 20.77
CA SER A 64 -2.25 3.55 20.53
C SER A 64 -3.73 3.89 20.61
N SER A 65 -4.03 5.13 20.98
CA SER A 65 -5.40 5.68 20.89
C SER A 65 -5.87 5.82 19.44
N GLN A 66 -4.92 5.93 18.51
CA GLN A 66 -5.18 5.89 17.07
C GLN A 66 -4.43 4.67 16.52
N PRO A 67 -5.06 3.49 16.52
CA PRO A 67 -4.35 2.24 16.23
C PRO A 67 -3.90 2.10 14.78
N GLU A 68 -4.60 2.70 13.82
CA GLU A 68 -4.19 2.64 12.43
C GLU A 68 -3.01 3.59 12.19
N LYS A 69 -1.87 3.04 11.79
CA LYS A 69 -0.65 3.80 11.58
C LYS A 69 -0.36 4.09 10.12
N SER A 70 -0.70 3.16 9.24
CA SER A 70 -0.38 3.31 7.83
C SER A 70 -1.31 2.45 7.00
N PHE A 71 -1.79 2.99 5.90
CA PHE A 71 -2.54 2.28 4.87
C PHE A 71 -1.71 2.30 3.59
N GLY A 72 -1.69 1.20 2.87
CA GLY A 72 -0.94 1.19 1.63
C GLY A 72 -1.05 -0.11 0.85
N LEU A 73 -0.15 -0.23 -0.12
CA LEU A 73 -0.11 -1.30 -1.10
C LEU A 73 1.12 -2.15 -0.89
N LEU A 74 0.92 -3.45 -0.71
CA LEU A 74 2.00 -4.43 -0.64
C LEU A 74 2.20 -5.05 -2.01
N ASP A 75 3.44 -5.05 -2.50
CA ASP A 75 3.85 -5.85 -3.64
C ASP A 75 4.59 -7.08 -3.10
N GLU A 76 3.95 -8.25 -3.21
CA GLU A 76 4.51 -9.49 -2.70
C GLU A 76 5.74 -9.94 -3.48
N GLU A 77 5.80 -9.63 -4.76
CA GLU A 77 6.90 -10.06 -5.63
C GLU A 77 8.22 -9.42 -5.21
N THR A 78 8.20 -8.13 -4.91
CA THR A 78 9.41 -7.39 -4.52
C THR A 78 9.52 -7.21 -3.01
N ASN A 79 8.51 -7.61 -2.25
CA ASN A 79 8.40 -7.44 -0.81
C ASN A 79 8.56 -5.97 -0.40
N CYS A 80 7.82 -5.12 -1.09
CA CYS A 80 7.79 -3.67 -0.86
C CYS A 80 6.42 -3.22 -0.41
N TYR A 81 6.39 -2.25 0.47
CA TYR A 81 5.17 -1.59 0.90
C TYR A 81 5.22 -0.13 0.45
N ILE A 82 4.14 0.33 -0.17
CA ILE A 82 3.99 1.72 -0.61
C ILE A 82 2.88 2.33 0.22
N GLU A 83 3.24 3.27 1.09
CA GLU A 83 2.25 3.99 1.88
C GLU A 83 1.39 4.88 0.98
N LEU A 84 0.09 4.83 1.21
CA LEU A 84 -0.89 5.62 0.50
C LEU A 84 -1.58 6.61 1.45
N PRO A 85 -2.16 7.69 0.93
CA PRO A 85 -2.96 8.58 1.77
C PRO A 85 -4.09 7.82 2.47
N ALA A 86 -4.23 8.02 3.78
CA ALA A 86 -5.26 7.33 4.56
C ALA A 86 -6.67 7.64 4.06
N GLU A 87 -6.87 8.81 3.47
CA GLU A 87 -8.15 9.22 2.92
C GLU A 87 -8.63 8.36 1.74
N TRP A 88 -7.72 7.57 1.13
CA TRP A 88 -8.07 6.69 0.02
C TRP A 88 -8.57 5.32 0.47
N GLU A 89 -8.42 4.98 1.73
CA GLU A 89 -8.82 3.67 2.24
C GLU A 89 -10.31 3.43 2.03
N GLY A 90 -10.66 2.24 1.56
CA GLY A 90 -12.05 1.84 1.34
C GLY A 90 -12.63 2.25 -0.01
N ASN A 91 -11.94 3.08 -0.78
CA ASN A 91 -12.44 3.55 -2.07
C ASN A 91 -11.48 3.27 -3.24
N LEU A 92 -10.58 2.33 -3.08
CA LEU A 92 -9.61 2.00 -4.13
C LEU A 92 -9.80 0.61 -4.69
N LYS A 93 -9.52 0.47 -5.99
CA LYS A 93 -9.36 -0.80 -6.67
C LYS A 93 -8.06 -0.80 -7.44
N LEU A 94 -7.51 -1.98 -7.65
CA LEU A 94 -6.30 -2.21 -8.43
C LEU A 94 -6.67 -2.81 -9.78
N THR A 95 -6.08 -2.28 -10.83
CA THR A 95 -6.23 -2.83 -12.18
C THR A 95 -4.88 -2.81 -12.90
N ASP A 96 -4.70 -3.72 -13.87
CA ASP A 96 -3.56 -3.61 -14.77
C ASP A 96 -3.70 -2.34 -15.61
N SER A 97 -2.57 -1.67 -15.87
CA SER A 97 -2.57 -0.48 -16.72
C SER A 97 -2.69 -0.89 -18.19
N GLU A 98 -3.58 -0.23 -18.93
CA GLU A 98 -3.66 -0.39 -20.38
C GLU A 98 -2.65 0.49 -21.09
N GLU A 99 -2.23 1.58 -20.46
CA GLU A 99 -1.31 2.55 -21.04
C GLU A 99 0.16 2.10 -20.92
N PHE A 100 0.53 1.50 -19.80
CA PHE A 100 1.91 1.10 -19.52
C PHE A 100 1.97 -0.39 -19.23
N ASP A 101 2.66 -1.14 -20.07
CA ASP A 101 2.82 -2.58 -19.89
C ASP A 101 3.55 -2.87 -18.56
N GLY A 102 2.99 -3.81 -17.79
CA GLY A 102 3.54 -4.21 -16.51
C GLY A 102 3.28 -3.24 -15.36
N ALA A 103 2.60 -2.13 -15.59
CA ALA A 103 2.22 -1.20 -14.53
C ALA A 103 0.84 -1.54 -13.98
N VAL A 104 0.56 -1.06 -12.77
CA VAL A 104 -0.75 -1.18 -12.15
C VAL A 104 -1.33 0.20 -11.89
N GLU A 105 -2.64 0.30 -11.94
CA GLU A 105 -3.38 1.53 -11.67
C GLU A 105 -4.23 1.37 -10.42
N LEU A 106 -4.20 2.40 -9.59
CA LEU A 106 -5.13 2.54 -8.48
C LEU A 106 -6.20 3.52 -8.94
N ARG A 107 -7.45 3.08 -8.87
CA ARG A 107 -8.60 3.88 -9.28
C ARG A 107 -9.63 3.90 -8.15
N THR A 108 -10.43 4.95 -8.10
CA THR A 108 -11.54 4.99 -7.16
C THR A 108 -12.62 4.01 -7.58
N VAL A 109 -13.27 3.39 -6.59
CA VAL A 109 -14.35 2.43 -6.85
C VAL A 109 -15.62 3.15 -7.33
N ASP A 110 -15.89 4.33 -6.79
CA ASP A 110 -17.13 5.06 -7.03
C ASP A 110 -17.23 5.66 -8.44
N VAL A 111 -16.20 6.36 -8.90
CA VAL A 111 -16.23 7.07 -10.19
C VAL A 111 -15.15 6.62 -11.17
N ASP A 112 -14.40 5.58 -10.81
CA ASP A 112 -13.33 5.02 -11.66
C ASP A 112 -12.26 6.06 -12.05
N GLU A 113 -11.94 6.96 -11.13
CA GLU A 113 -10.92 7.97 -11.34
C GLU A 113 -9.53 7.39 -11.10
N LEU A 114 -8.60 7.64 -12.01
CA LEU A 114 -7.20 7.24 -11.83
C LEU A 114 -6.53 8.12 -10.79
N VAL A 115 -6.06 7.52 -9.69
CA VAL A 115 -5.40 8.26 -8.62
C VAL A 115 -3.90 8.02 -8.56
N LEU A 116 -3.42 6.84 -8.98
CA LEU A 116 -1.99 6.52 -8.95
C LEU A 116 -1.68 5.43 -9.95
N THR A 117 -0.56 5.56 -10.65
CA THR A 117 0.01 4.48 -11.47
C THR A 117 1.36 4.10 -10.87
N VAL A 118 1.62 2.81 -10.72
CA VAL A 118 2.87 2.28 -10.16
C VAL A 118 3.50 1.35 -11.18
N ARG A 119 4.80 1.52 -11.41
CA ARG A 119 5.55 0.64 -12.31
C ARG A 119 6.94 0.33 -11.76
N LEU A 120 7.48 -0.79 -12.21
CA LEU A 120 8.87 -1.16 -11.97
C LEU A 120 9.61 -0.99 -13.29
N ALA A 121 10.44 0.04 -13.40
CA ALA A 121 11.08 0.47 -14.63
C ALA A 121 12.57 0.16 -14.62
N ARG A 122 13.14 -0.06 -15.81
CA ARG A 122 14.58 -0.14 -15.97
C ARG A 122 15.20 1.22 -15.64
N THR A 123 16.45 1.20 -15.17
CA THR A 123 17.16 2.44 -14.83
C THR A 123 17.35 3.36 -16.03
N SER A 124 17.34 2.80 -17.25
CA SER A 124 17.45 3.56 -18.51
C SER A 124 16.12 4.09 -19.04
N ALA A 125 15.00 3.77 -18.38
CA ALA A 125 13.69 4.21 -18.85
C ALA A 125 13.53 5.72 -18.71
N ASN A 126 12.72 6.31 -19.61
CA ASN A 126 12.34 7.71 -19.49
C ASN A 126 11.44 7.89 -18.25
N SER A 127 11.90 8.69 -17.31
CA SER A 127 11.22 8.91 -16.03
C SER A 127 10.52 10.27 -15.95
N THR A 128 10.39 10.98 -17.06
CA THR A 128 9.71 12.28 -17.07
C THR A 128 8.25 12.12 -16.61
N GLY A 129 7.86 12.89 -15.60
CA GLY A 129 6.52 12.83 -15.04
C GLY A 129 6.33 11.73 -13.98
N TRP A 130 7.35 10.92 -13.69
CA TRP A 130 7.29 9.87 -12.69
C TRP A 130 8.07 10.27 -11.44
N THR A 131 7.55 9.90 -10.29
CA THR A 131 8.25 10.03 -9.02
C THR A 131 8.97 8.72 -8.72
N ARG A 132 10.28 8.81 -8.50
CA ARG A 132 11.08 7.66 -8.10
C ARG A 132 10.82 7.37 -6.62
N LEU A 133 10.36 6.15 -6.33
CA LEU A 133 10.14 5.70 -4.94
C LEU A 133 11.40 5.07 -4.36
N GLY A 134 12.12 4.30 -5.16
CA GLY A 134 13.35 3.63 -4.74
C GLY A 134 13.82 2.63 -5.77
N VAL A 135 14.90 1.91 -5.42
CA VAL A 135 15.47 0.86 -6.26
C VAL A 135 15.13 -0.49 -5.64
N VAL A 136 14.55 -1.37 -6.44
CA VAL A 136 14.17 -2.72 -6.03
C VAL A 136 14.59 -3.68 -7.11
N ALA A 137 15.35 -4.74 -6.73
CA ALA A 137 15.79 -5.77 -7.68
C ALA A 137 16.47 -5.17 -8.93
N SER A 138 17.33 -4.18 -8.75
CA SER A 138 18.09 -3.49 -9.81
C SER A 138 17.21 -2.68 -10.77
N ARG A 139 15.96 -2.41 -10.40
CA ARG A 139 15.03 -1.57 -11.17
C ARG A 139 14.54 -0.41 -10.31
N GLN A 140 13.99 0.59 -10.94
CA GLN A 140 13.40 1.72 -10.25
C GLN A 140 11.90 1.50 -10.08
N LEU A 141 11.45 1.51 -8.83
CA LEU A 141 10.02 1.56 -8.53
C LEU A 141 9.58 3.02 -8.64
N GLN A 142 8.63 3.27 -9.50
CA GLN A 142 8.18 4.62 -9.84
C GLN A 142 6.66 4.70 -9.73
N ALA A 143 6.18 5.88 -9.38
CA ALA A 143 4.74 6.14 -9.31
C ALA A 143 4.42 7.49 -9.91
N ARG A 144 3.19 7.62 -10.40
CA ARG A 144 2.68 8.85 -10.98
C ARG A 144 1.27 9.09 -10.51
N MET A 145 1.02 10.26 -9.91
CA MET A 145 -0.32 10.66 -9.50
C MET A 145 -1.22 10.84 -10.73
N GLY A 146 -2.49 10.53 -10.56
CA GLY A 146 -3.50 10.85 -11.55
C GLY A 146 -3.63 12.37 -11.74
N PRO A 147 -4.11 12.82 -12.91
CA PRO A 147 -4.07 14.23 -13.27
C PRO A 147 -4.95 15.14 -12.41
N ASP A 148 -6.02 14.59 -11.84
CA ASP A 148 -7.01 15.38 -11.10
C ASP A 148 -7.00 15.10 -9.60
N VAL A 149 -5.96 14.44 -9.09
CA VAL A 149 -5.88 14.06 -7.68
C VAL A 149 -5.51 15.24 -6.81
N LEU A 150 -6.34 15.51 -5.81
CA LEU A 150 -6.09 16.49 -4.77
C LEU A 150 -5.99 15.77 -3.43
N LEU A 151 -4.88 15.98 -2.72
CA LEU A 151 -4.64 15.39 -1.41
C LEU A 151 -4.97 16.41 -0.32
N THR A 152 -5.74 15.99 0.68
CA THR A 152 -6.02 16.82 1.85
C THR A 152 -4.90 16.76 2.88
N ASP A 153 -4.17 15.63 2.93
CA ASP A 153 -3.00 15.49 3.81
C ASP A 153 -1.78 16.15 3.17
N THR A 154 -1.42 17.33 3.64
CA THR A 154 -0.29 18.09 3.12
C THR A 154 1.06 17.51 3.55
N ASN A 155 1.08 16.58 4.51
CA ASN A 155 2.31 15.94 4.99
C ASN A 155 2.69 14.70 4.18
N TYR A 156 1.76 14.16 3.40
CA TYR A 156 2.04 12.99 2.57
C TYR A 156 3.04 13.35 1.47
N ARG A 157 4.03 12.49 1.28
CA ARG A 157 5.04 12.65 0.22
C ARG A 157 5.22 11.33 -0.50
N LEU A 158 4.80 11.29 -1.76
CA LEU A 158 4.93 10.08 -2.58
C LEU A 158 6.38 9.62 -2.68
N SER A 159 7.34 10.54 -2.78
CA SER A 159 8.76 10.22 -2.87
C SER A 159 9.33 9.53 -1.62
N LYS A 160 8.60 9.55 -0.51
CA LYS A 160 9.01 8.93 0.76
C LYS A 160 8.09 7.78 1.16
N ALA A 161 7.27 7.30 0.24
CA ALA A 161 6.22 6.32 0.54
C ALA A 161 6.71 4.87 0.55
N LEU A 162 7.92 4.59 0.08
CA LEU A 162 8.41 3.22 -0.08
C LEU A 162 9.06 2.70 1.20
N TYR A 163 8.65 1.49 1.60
CA TYR A 163 9.28 0.72 2.67
C TYR A 163 9.70 -0.64 2.09
N LEU A 164 10.98 -0.97 2.22
CA LEU A 164 11.51 -2.28 1.86
C LEU A 164 11.34 -3.19 3.07
N LEU A 165 10.66 -4.32 2.89
CA LEU A 165 10.31 -5.22 3.99
C LEU A 165 11.27 -6.40 4.14
N ASN A 166 12.38 -6.37 3.46
CA ASN A 166 13.43 -7.39 3.57
C ASN A 166 14.40 -7.08 4.70
#